data_ddaee2696cf52c3e94962d36d51ec041
#
_entry.id   ddaee2696cf52c3e94962d36d51ec041
#
_cell.length_a   1.000
_cell.length_b   1.000
_cell.length_c   1.000
_cell.angle_alpha   90.00
_cell.angle_beta   90.00
_cell.angle_gamma   90.00
#
_symmetry.space_group_name_H-M   'P 1'
#
loop_
_entity.id
_entity.type
_entity.pdbx_description
1 polymer ?
#
loop_
_entity_poly.entity_id
_entity_poly.type
_entity_poly.pdbx_seq_one_letter_code
_entity_poly.pdbx_strand_id
1 'polypeptide(L)'
;MMIFIDNSNIFRGSRRENIKFDYQKLVSFLAEVAIERYDLTRVIMYCAVDRSQPESRIKSQEELYSVFNSFIKFDVKTFDLKVIRDAGGLVTDRYEKGVDVALVTDLLLLASRNAFDVAFICAGDADFFRAVEGVKDMGKEIYVASFDSSCSQRLKDASLGYISLTRNAEKF
;
A
#
# COMPACT_ATOMS: atom_id res chain seq x y z
N MET A 1 -2.58 11.75 11.04
CA MET A 1 -2.57 11.24 9.67
C MET A 1 -2.56 9.73 9.63
N MET A 2 -2.95 9.12 8.50
CA MET A 2 -2.89 7.67 8.27
C MET A 2 -2.13 7.34 6.99
N ILE A 3 -1.50 6.14 6.95
CA ILE A 3 -0.80 5.63 5.76
C ILE A 3 -1.44 4.30 5.36
N PHE A 4 -1.80 4.16 4.09
CA PHE A 4 -2.40 2.98 3.47
C PHE A 4 -1.40 2.42 2.44
N ILE A 5 -0.96 1.17 2.62
CA ILE A 5 0.09 0.58 1.79
C ILE A 5 -0.45 -0.63 1.04
N ASP A 6 -0.52 -0.54 -0.28
CA ASP A 6 -0.61 -1.72 -1.15
C ASP A 6 0.78 -2.35 -1.26
N ASN A 7 1.01 -3.39 -0.48
CA ASN A 7 2.30 -4.06 -0.41
C ASN A 7 2.77 -4.58 -1.77
N SER A 8 1.87 -5.17 -2.54
CA SER A 8 2.22 -5.76 -3.83
C SER A 8 2.61 -4.71 -4.86
N ASN A 9 1.90 -3.59 -4.89
CA ASN A 9 2.20 -2.48 -5.80
C ASN A 9 3.57 -1.88 -5.48
N ILE A 10 3.83 -1.58 -4.21
CA ILE A 10 5.12 -1.02 -3.76
C ILE A 10 6.26 -2.02 -3.97
N PHE A 11 6.08 -3.29 -3.62
CA PHE A 11 7.09 -4.31 -3.82
C PHE A 11 7.44 -4.53 -5.30
N ARG A 12 6.43 -4.57 -6.19
CA ARG A 12 6.67 -4.69 -7.64
C ARG A 12 7.39 -3.46 -8.19
N GLY A 13 7.03 -2.25 -7.76
CA GLY A 13 7.69 -1.00 -8.15
C GLY A 13 9.17 -1.01 -7.75
N SER A 14 9.47 -1.35 -6.49
CA SER A 14 10.84 -1.42 -5.98
C SER A 14 11.70 -2.43 -6.75
N ARG A 15 11.12 -3.59 -7.11
CA ARG A 15 11.82 -4.61 -7.90
C ARG A 15 12.11 -4.15 -9.33
N ARG A 16 11.18 -3.43 -9.97
CA ARG A 16 11.40 -2.87 -11.31
C ARG A 16 12.54 -1.88 -11.35
N GLU A 17 12.68 -1.08 -10.31
CA GLU A 17 13.71 -0.04 -10.21
C GLU A 17 14.97 -0.51 -9.49
N ASN A 18 15.02 -1.80 -9.07
CA ASN A 18 16.12 -2.38 -8.31
C ASN A 18 16.46 -1.59 -7.02
N ILE A 19 15.43 -1.03 -6.39
CA ILE A 19 15.55 -0.30 -5.12
C ILE A 19 15.18 -1.26 -3.97
N LYS A 20 16.10 -1.41 -3.02
CA LYS A 20 15.80 -2.07 -1.74
C LYS A 20 15.23 -1.03 -0.79
N PHE A 21 14.19 -1.37 -0.05
CA PHE A 21 13.59 -0.44 0.89
C PHE A 21 13.16 -1.13 2.19
N ASP A 22 13.07 -0.32 3.23
CA ASP A 22 12.61 -0.69 4.55
C ASP A 22 11.28 0.01 4.85
N TYR A 23 10.26 -0.75 5.21
CA TYR A 23 8.93 -0.18 5.48
C TYR A 23 8.89 0.76 6.68
N GLN A 24 9.70 0.52 7.71
CA GLN A 24 9.76 1.43 8.86
C GLN A 24 10.36 2.77 8.46
N LYS A 25 11.45 2.74 7.68
CA LYS A 25 12.05 3.96 7.15
C LYS A 25 11.14 4.69 6.18
N LEU A 26 10.43 3.97 5.30
CA LEU A 26 9.42 4.55 4.42
C LEU A 26 8.34 5.28 5.22
N VAL A 27 7.80 4.65 6.26
CA VAL A 27 6.77 5.25 7.12
C VAL A 27 7.32 6.46 7.86
N SER A 28 8.55 6.38 8.39
CA SER A 28 9.22 7.50 9.05
C SER A 28 9.41 8.67 8.09
N PHE A 29 9.88 8.40 6.88
CA PHE A 29 10.06 9.42 5.83
C PHE A 29 8.72 10.10 5.47
N LEU A 30 7.64 9.33 5.25
CA LEU A 30 6.32 9.90 4.96
C LEU A 30 5.76 10.69 6.15
N ALA A 31 6.04 10.24 7.37
CA ALA A 31 5.70 10.98 8.56
C ALA A 31 6.48 12.31 8.62
N GLU A 32 7.75 12.32 8.28
CA GLU A 32 8.56 13.54 8.20
C GLU A 32 8.04 14.52 7.14
N VAL A 33 7.60 14.08 6.01
CA VAL A 33 6.99 14.95 4.98
C VAL A 33 5.74 15.68 5.50
N ALA A 34 5.04 15.08 6.45
CA ALA A 34 3.81 15.65 7.05
C ALA A 34 4.05 16.40 8.38
N ILE A 35 5.29 16.43 8.88
CA ILE A 35 5.68 16.69 10.29
C ILE A 35 5.20 18.01 10.90
N GLU A 36 4.93 19.04 10.17
CA GLU A 36 4.60 20.30 10.83
C GLU A 36 3.15 20.37 11.35
N ARG A 37 2.29 19.39 11.03
CA ARG A 37 0.86 19.48 11.32
C ARG A 37 0.18 18.22 11.85
N TYR A 38 0.70 17.01 11.66
CA TYR A 38 -0.10 15.80 11.87
C TYR A 38 0.66 14.63 12.50
N ASP A 39 0.19 14.16 13.64
CA ASP A 39 0.68 12.91 14.23
C ASP A 39 0.27 11.69 13.40
N LEU A 40 1.20 10.77 13.18
CA LEU A 40 0.88 9.44 12.63
C LEU A 40 0.00 8.68 13.61
N THR A 41 -1.21 8.32 13.20
CA THR A 41 -2.15 7.56 14.03
C THR A 41 -2.15 6.07 13.69
N ARG A 42 -2.04 5.71 12.41
CA ARG A 42 -2.10 4.31 11.98
C ARG A 42 -1.46 4.12 10.61
N VAL A 43 -0.82 2.97 10.43
CA VAL A 43 -0.38 2.43 9.14
C VAL A 43 -1.18 1.17 8.88
N ILE A 44 -1.83 1.05 7.73
CA ILE A 44 -2.53 -0.16 7.33
C ILE A 44 -1.85 -0.70 6.06
N MET A 45 -1.30 -1.90 6.16
CA MET A 45 -0.65 -2.57 5.06
C MET A 45 -1.51 -3.73 4.57
N TYR A 46 -1.79 -3.75 3.28
CA TYR A 46 -2.59 -4.78 2.61
C TYR A 46 -1.67 -5.72 1.85
N CYS A 47 -1.72 -7.01 2.19
CA CYS A 47 -0.78 -8.02 1.72
C CYS A 47 -1.52 -9.22 1.14
N ALA A 48 -1.09 -9.72 -0.02
CA ALA A 48 -1.55 -10.99 -0.55
C ALA A 48 -0.61 -12.13 -0.12
N VAL A 49 -1.19 -13.28 0.24
CA VAL A 49 -0.47 -14.51 0.58
C VAL A 49 -0.75 -15.57 -0.48
N ASP A 50 0.29 -16.08 -1.14
CA ASP A 50 0.17 -17.15 -2.12
C ASP A 50 0.14 -18.51 -1.42
N ARG A 51 -1.06 -19.01 -1.14
CA ARG A 51 -1.28 -20.33 -0.51
C ARG A 51 -0.89 -21.52 -1.41
N SER A 52 -0.51 -21.29 -2.67
CA SER A 52 -0.03 -22.34 -3.57
C SER A 52 1.47 -22.62 -3.42
N GLN A 53 2.18 -21.80 -2.66
CA GLN A 53 3.61 -21.97 -2.38
C GLN A 53 3.86 -23.08 -1.34
N PRO A 54 5.09 -23.63 -1.27
CA PRO A 54 5.48 -24.54 -0.20
C PRO A 54 5.20 -23.92 1.19
N GLU A 55 4.77 -24.76 2.13
CA GLU A 55 4.38 -24.33 3.49
C GLU A 55 5.48 -23.52 4.19
N SER A 56 6.75 -23.86 4.00
CA SER A 56 7.88 -23.12 4.54
C SER A 56 7.93 -21.66 4.05
N ARG A 57 7.56 -21.40 2.80
CA ARG A 57 7.51 -20.03 2.24
C ARG A 57 6.31 -19.26 2.77
N ILE A 58 5.15 -19.92 2.87
CA ILE A 58 3.95 -19.32 3.45
C ILE A 58 4.24 -18.89 4.88
N LYS A 59 4.80 -19.79 5.67
CA LYS A 59 5.17 -19.54 7.07
C LYS A 59 6.16 -18.38 7.20
N SER A 60 7.22 -18.35 6.39
CA SER A 60 8.17 -17.24 6.41
C SER A 60 7.53 -15.90 6.05
N GLN A 61 6.55 -15.87 5.13
CA GLN A 61 5.82 -14.67 4.77
C GLN A 61 4.90 -14.22 5.90
N GLU A 62 4.20 -15.14 6.56
CA GLU A 62 3.33 -14.85 7.70
C GLU A 62 4.12 -14.37 8.92
N GLU A 63 5.29 -14.95 9.17
CA GLU A 63 6.23 -14.49 10.20
C GLU A 63 6.69 -13.06 9.94
N LEU A 64 7.05 -12.72 8.70
CA LEU A 64 7.40 -11.35 8.31
C LEU A 64 6.25 -10.37 8.56
N TYR A 65 5.02 -10.75 8.18
CA TYR A 65 3.84 -9.91 8.42
C TYR A 65 3.52 -9.77 9.92
N SER A 66 3.76 -10.81 10.70
CA SER A 66 3.66 -10.75 12.16
C SER A 66 4.66 -9.77 12.77
N VAL A 67 5.90 -9.74 12.24
CA VAL A 67 6.91 -8.74 12.65
C VAL A 67 6.42 -7.33 12.33
N PHE A 68 5.90 -7.06 11.13
CA PHE A 68 5.34 -5.74 10.82
C PHE A 68 4.17 -5.38 11.73
N ASN A 69 3.28 -6.33 12.02
CA ASN A 69 2.14 -6.11 12.90
C ASN A 69 2.56 -5.84 14.36
N SER A 70 3.79 -6.19 14.74
CA SER A 70 4.35 -5.87 16.08
C SER A 70 4.86 -4.43 16.19
N PHE A 71 5.01 -3.71 15.06
CA PHE A 71 5.44 -2.32 15.10
C PHE A 71 4.31 -1.41 15.59
N ILE A 72 4.69 -0.41 16.35
CA ILE A 72 3.72 0.57 16.88
C ILE A 72 2.96 1.23 15.72
N LYS A 73 1.62 1.23 15.82
CA LYS A 73 0.69 1.82 14.84
C LYS A 73 0.55 1.06 13.51
N PHE A 74 1.24 -0.05 13.31
CA PHE A 74 1.04 -0.91 12.15
C PHE A 74 -0.11 -1.89 12.33
N ASP A 75 -0.85 -2.11 11.26
CA ASP A 75 -1.93 -3.08 11.11
C ASP A 75 -1.79 -3.77 9.76
N VAL A 76 -1.46 -5.05 9.74
CA VAL A 76 -1.30 -5.83 8.51
C VAL A 76 -2.55 -6.63 8.24
N LYS A 77 -3.17 -6.41 7.10
CA LYS A 77 -4.32 -7.15 6.59
C LYS A 77 -3.87 -8.11 5.50
N THR A 78 -4.13 -9.40 5.70
CA THR A 78 -3.72 -10.45 4.74
C THR A 78 -4.92 -10.96 3.95
N PHE A 79 -4.70 -11.25 2.67
CA PHE A 79 -5.67 -11.77 1.71
C PHE A 79 -5.07 -12.92 0.95
N ASP A 80 -5.88 -13.93 0.60
CA ASP A 80 -5.40 -15.06 -0.19
C ASP A 80 -5.25 -14.66 -1.66
N LEU A 81 -4.07 -14.91 -2.21
CA LEU A 81 -3.83 -14.79 -3.64
C LEU A 81 -4.51 -15.95 -4.37
N LYS A 82 -5.29 -15.64 -5.38
CA LYS A 82 -5.96 -16.65 -6.21
C LYS A 82 -5.01 -17.14 -7.30
N VAL A 83 -4.97 -18.43 -7.48
CA VAL A 83 -4.14 -19.11 -8.48
C VAL A 83 -5.05 -19.79 -9.49
N ILE A 84 -4.89 -19.43 -10.76
CA ILE A 84 -5.57 -20.12 -11.87
C ILE A 84 -4.63 -21.23 -12.39
N ARG A 85 -5.19 -22.41 -12.62
CA ARG A 85 -4.48 -23.55 -13.19
C ARG A 85 -5.19 -24.01 -14.45
N ASP A 86 -4.44 -24.47 -15.43
CA ASP A 86 -4.99 -25.14 -16.60
C ASP A 86 -5.47 -26.57 -16.30
N ALA A 87 -5.99 -27.24 -17.32
CA ALA A 87 -6.45 -28.63 -17.20
C ALA A 87 -5.35 -29.63 -16.84
N GLY A 88 -4.07 -29.28 -17.03
CA GLY A 88 -2.91 -30.05 -16.65
C GLY A 88 -2.40 -29.75 -15.23
N GLY A 89 -3.04 -28.82 -14.52
CA GLY A 89 -2.64 -28.40 -13.17
C GLY A 89 -1.52 -27.34 -13.13
N LEU A 90 -1.04 -26.87 -14.29
CA LEU A 90 -0.03 -25.83 -14.38
C LEU A 90 -0.63 -24.45 -14.01
N VAL A 91 0.11 -23.69 -13.21
CA VAL A 91 -0.30 -22.32 -12.86
C VAL A 91 -0.19 -21.44 -14.09
N THR A 92 -1.33 -20.92 -14.55
CA THR A 92 -1.42 -20.03 -15.72
C THR A 92 -1.51 -18.57 -15.32
N ASP A 93 -2.08 -18.27 -14.12
CA ASP A 93 -2.19 -16.91 -13.64
C ASP A 93 -2.26 -16.84 -12.11
N ARG A 94 -1.96 -15.66 -11.57
CA ARG A 94 -2.07 -15.33 -10.15
C ARG A 94 -2.58 -13.91 -10.01
N TYR A 95 -3.67 -13.74 -9.26
CA TYR A 95 -4.22 -12.41 -8.99
C TYR A 95 -4.63 -12.23 -7.53
N GLU A 96 -4.49 -11.04 -7.07
CA GLU A 96 -4.92 -10.63 -5.74
C GLU A 96 -6.43 -10.40 -5.75
N LYS A 97 -7.15 -11.05 -4.86
CA LYS A 97 -8.59 -10.87 -4.78
C LYS A 97 -8.96 -10.15 -3.48
N GLY A 98 -9.51 -8.96 -3.62
CA GLY A 98 -10.05 -8.20 -2.50
C GLY A 98 -9.08 -7.26 -1.81
N VAL A 99 -7.78 -7.26 -2.13
CA VAL A 99 -6.78 -6.32 -1.60
C VAL A 99 -7.20 -4.89 -1.91
N ASP A 100 -7.39 -4.56 -3.19
CA ASP A 100 -7.76 -3.21 -3.63
C ASP A 100 -9.12 -2.78 -3.07
N VAL A 101 -10.10 -3.71 -3.07
CA VAL A 101 -11.43 -3.45 -2.51
C VAL A 101 -11.34 -3.15 -1.02
N ALA A 102 -10.54 -3.91 -0.27
CA ALA A 102 -10.37 -3.68 1.16
C ALA A 102 -9.67 -2.34 1.45
N LEU A 103 -8.60 -2.02 0.69
CA LEU A 103 -7.90 -0.74 0.83
C LEU A 103 -8.84 0.42 0.54
N VAL A 104 -9.56 0.41 -0.58
CA VAL A 104 -10.52 1.45 -0.96
C VAL A 104 -11.64 1.58 0.08
N THR A 105 -12.17 0.46 0.54
CA THR A 105 -13.23 0.44 1.54
C THR A 105 -12.77 1.08 2.86
N ASP A 106 -11.62 0.65 3.37
CA ASP A 106 -11.08 1.20 4.60
C ASP A 106 -10.75 2.70 4.48
N LEU A 107 -10.13 3.09 3.36
CA LEU A 107 -9.76 4.47 3.08
C LEU A 107 -11.00 5.38 3.14
N LEU A 108 -12.08 5.01 2.42
CA LEU A 108 -13.31 5.80 2.37
C LEU A 108 -14.07 5.76 3.69
N LEU A 109 -14.19 4.60 4.36
CA LEU A 109 -14.86 4.49 5.65
C LEU A 109 -14.15 5.27 6.75
N LEU A 110 -12.81 5.23 6.79
CA LEU A 110 -12.05 5.97 7.78
C LEU A 110 -12.10 7.47 7.51
N ALA A 111 -12.07 7.89 6.24
CA ALA A 111 -12.29 9.29 5.86
C ALA A 111 -13.67 9.81 6.30
N SER A 112 -14.73 9.05 6.01
CA SER A 112 -16.10 9.40 6.37
C SER A 112 -16.35 9.48 7.88
N ARG A 113 -15.58 8.74 8.68
CA ARG A 113 -15.62 8.75 10.15
C ARG A 113 -14.68 9.79 10.77
N ASN A 114 -14.06 10.65 9.97
CA ASN A 114 -13.07 11.63 10.43
C ASN A 114 -11.91 11.01 11.22
N ALA A 115 -11.49 9.78 10.85
CA ALA A 115 -10.39 9.08 11.53
C ALA A 115 -9.01 9.67 11.22
N PHE A 116 -8.91 10.50 10.18
CA PHE A 116 -7.71 11.24 9.80
C PHE A 116 -8.09 12.55 9.08
N ASP A 117 -7.17 13.50 9.06
CA ASP A 117 -7.25 14.70 8.24
C ASP A 117 -6.35 14.60 7.02
N VAL A 118 -5.23 13.87 7.15
CA VAL A 118 -4.27 13.60 6.08
C VAL A 118 -4.08 12.09 5.90
N ALA A 119 -4.08 11.65 4.65
CA ALA A 119 -3.72 10.28 4.28
C ALA A 119 -2.61 10.23 3.23
N PHE A 120 -1.75 9.21 3.34
CA PHE A 120 -0.88 8.77 2.27
C PHE A 120 -1.39 7.43 1.74
N ILE A 121 -1.56 7.33 0.43
CA ILE A 121 -1.76 6.05 -0.25
C ILE A 121 -0.45 5.66 -0.95
N CYS A 122 0.16 4.56 -0.48
CA CYS A 122 1.37 3.99 -1.07
C CYS A 122 0.95 2.97 -2.13
N ALA A 123 0.65 3.43 -3.32
CA ALA A 123 0.24 2.67 -4.48
C ALA A 123 0.41 3.51 -5.75
N GLY A 124 0.47 2.85 -6.92
CA GLY A 124 0.58 3.53 -8.21
C GLY A 124 -0.56 3.19 -9.18
N ASP A 125 -1.48 2.29 -8.78
CA ASP A 125 -2.54 1.81 -9.65
C ASP A 125 -3.60 2.88 -9.93
N ALA A 126 -3.98 2.99 -11.21
CA ALA A 126 -5.02 3.90 -11.66
C ALA A 126 -6.39 3.61 -11.02
N ASP A 127 -6.65 2.39 -10.60
CA ASP A 127 -7.96 2.00 -10.04
C ASP A 127 -8.28 2.71 -8.73
N PHE A 128 -7.27 3.21 -8.03
CA PHE A 128 -7.44 3.98 -6.79
C PHE A 128 -7.89 5.44 -7.00
N PHE A 129 -7.87 5.98 -8.24
CA PHE A 129 -8.12 7.42 -8.46
C PHE A 129 -9.49 7.89 -7.92
N ARG A 130 -10.55 7.06 -8.10
CA ARG A 130 -11.90 7.43 -7.61
C ARG A 130 -11.99 7.47 -6.08
N ALA A 131 -11.26 6.58 -5.41
CA ALA A 131 -11.19 6.62 -3.95
C ALA A 131 -10.45 7.87 -3.45
N VAL A 132 -9.36 8.25 -4.14
CA VAL A 132 -8.60 9.47 -3.85
C VAL A 132 -9.47 10.72 -4.04
N GLU A 133 -10.23 10.81 -5.16
CA GLU A 133 -11.19 11.90 -5.37
C GLU A 133 -12.25 11.94 -4.24
N GLY A 134 -12.83 10.77 -3.90
CA GLY A 134 -13.85 10.68 -2.84
C GLY A 134 -13.34 11.12 -1.47
N VAL A 135 -12.09 10.86 -1.13
CA VAL A 135 -11.45 11.34 0.11
C VAL A 135 -11.31 12.86 0.09
N LYS A 136 -10.91 13.46 -1.03
CA LYS A 136 -10.86 14.92 -1.19
C LYS A 136 -12.24 15.56 -1.09
N ASP A 137 -13.26 14.93 -1.69
CA ASP A 137 -14.65 15.42 -1.61
C ASP A 137 -15.18 15.41 -0.17
N MET A 138 -14.63 14.57 0.69
CA MET A 138 -14.88 14.58 2.14
C MET A 138 -14.09 15.64 2.92
N GLY A 139 -13.35 16.50 2.23
CA GLY A 139 -12.54 17.58 2.83
C GLY A 139 -11.25 17.09 3.47
N LYS A 140 -10.74 15.91 3.09
CA LYS A 140 -9.47 15.37 3.60
C LYS A 140 -8.33 15.59 2.62
N GLU A 141 -7.12 15.74 3.15
CA GLU A 141 -5.92 15.77 2.34
C GLU A 141 -5.46 14.35 2.02
N ILE A 142 -5.12 14.08 0.76
CA ILE A 142 -4.59 12.78 0.35
C ILE A 142 -3.43 12.94 -0.64
N TYR A 143 -2.34 12.29 -0.32
CA TYR A 143 -1.10 12.26 -1.09
C TYR A 143 -0.83 10.84 -1.60
N VAL A 144 -0.23 10.75 -2.79
CA VAL A 144 0.19 9.47 -3.38
C VAL A 144 1.70 9.33 -3.25
N ALA A 145 2.16 8.20 -2.72
CA ALA A 145 3.57 7.83 -2.67
C ALA A 145 3.80 6.56 -3.49
N SER A 146 4.63 6.61 -4.51
CA SER A 146 4.89 5.45 -5.37
C SER A 146 6.21 5.58 -6.12
N PHE A 147 6.68 4.46 -6.69
CA PHE A 147 7.80 4.47 -7.63
C PHE A 147 7.37 5.06 -8.97
N ASP A 148 8.26 5.85 -9.58
CA ASP A 148 7.94 6.58 -10.82
C ASP A 148 7.52 5.64 -11.97
N SER A 149 8.12 4.45 -12.06
CA SER A 149 7.82 3.42 -13.06
C SER A 149 6.47 2.71 -12.91
N SER A 150 5.81 2.85 -11.75
CA SER A 150 4.57 2.14 -11.43
C SER A 150 3.38 3.04 -11.12
N CYS A 151 3.56 4.36 -11.11
CA CYS A 151 2.50 5.29 -10.77
C CYS A 151 1.79 5.84 -12.00
N SER A 152 0.49 5.63 -12.10
CA SER A 152 -0.32 6.20 -13.17
C SER A 152 -0.42 7.73 -13.05
N GLN A 153 -0.40 8.42 -14.19
CA GLN A 153 -0.58 9.88 -14.20
C GLN A 153 -1.94 10.30 -13.65
N ARG A 154 -2.98 9.51 -13.96
CA ARG A 154 -4.34 9.77 -13.45
C ARG A 154 -4.42 9.77 -11.93
N LEU A 155 -3.69 8.86 -11.27
CA LEU A 155 -3.66 8.81 -9.80
C LEU A 155 -2.89 10.00 -9.21
N LYS A 156 -1.77 10.39 -9.85
CA LYS A 156 -1.02 11.60 -9.47
C LYS A 156 -1.90 12.84 -9.54
N ASP A 157 -2.62 13.02 -10.64
CA ASP A 157 -3.47 14.20 -10.89
C ASP A 157 -4.68 14.27 -9.92
N ALA A 158 -5.18 13.11 -9.49
CA ALA A 158 -6.27 13.03 -8.53
C ALA A 158 -5.86 13.45 -7.11
N SER A 159 -4.61 13.24 -6.72
CA SER A 159 -4.09 13.54 -5.38
C SER A 159 -3.79 15.03 -5.17
N LEU A 160 -3.57 15.45 -3.92
CA LEU A 160 -3.07 16.79 -3.60
C LEU A 160 -1.57 16.92 -3.88
N GLY A 161 -0.84 15.81 -3.90
CA GLY A 161 0.58 15.79 -4.23
C GLY A 161 1.10 14.38 -4.40
N TYR A 162 2.17 14.27 -5.18
CA TYR A 162 2.86 13.02 -5.47
C TYR A 162 4.25 13.01 -4.84
N ILE A 163 4.54 11.96 -4.10
CA ILE A 163 5.85 11.69 -3.51
C ILE A 163 6.50 10.57 -4.31
N SER A 164 7.51 10.92 -5.10
CA SER A 164 8.31 9.95 -5.84
C SER A 164 9.20 9.16 -4.89
N LEU A 165 8.93 7.87 -4.73
CA LEU A 165 9.81 6.98 -3.98
C LEU A 165 11.12 6.75 -4.73
N THR A 166 11.12 6.81 -6.06
CA THR A 166 12.33 6.74 -6.89
C THR A 166 13.35 7.82 -6.52
N ARG A 167 12.88 9.07 -6.42
CA ARG A 167 13.74 10.23 -6.15
C ARG A 167 14.18 10.35 -4.69
N ASN A 168 13.53 9.64 -3.80
CA ASN A 168 13.79 9.64 -2.37
C ASN A 168 14.31 8.28 -1.87
N ALA A 169 14.83 7.45 -2.76
CA ALA A 169 15.24 6.07 -2.44
C ALA A 169 16.32 5.97 -1.34
N GLU A 170 17.11 7.02 -1.13
CA GLU A 170 18.11 7.08 -0.06
C GLU A 170 17.49 7.30 1.33
N LYS A 171 16.20 7.61 1.44
CA LYS A 171 15.51 7.89 2.71
C LYS A 171 14.98 6.63 3.39
N PHE A 172 14.88 5.50 2.66
CA PHE A 172 14.26 4.28 3.19
C PHE A 172 14.89 2.97 2.69
#